data_8d35853df541e059a4b1039aab7dce22
#
_entry.id   8d35853df541e059a4b1039aab7dce22
#
_cell.length_a   1.000
_cell.length_b   1.000
_cell.length_c   1.000
_cell.angle_alpha   90.00
_cell.angle_beta   90.00
_cell.angle_gamma   90.00
#
_symmetry.space_group_name_H-M   'P 1'
#
loop_
_entity.id
_entity.type
_entity.pdbx_description
1 polymer ?
#
loop_
_entity_poly.entity_id
_entity_poly.type
_entity_poly.pdbx_seq_one_letter_code
_entity_poly.pdbx_strand_id
1 'polypeptide(L)'
;MHRLLAAVGMIGALTGSTLAQIAGAQPSAQAPGPTWPSKAMRIVVPWPPGGSADMIGRILAEHLGNAFGQSVVVENRPGASGMVGSAAVAHADPDGSTFVISGIPSHVVAPATSASAPFDPVKDFTHIAYVGGAPIVITAHASLGVRSLSELVASARRSGNAMGYVSPGVGSLGHMVGEYLARKDAIRLEHIPYKGGVQAVTDLIAGHVKVGAMTWTTTRPHIRAGTLTALAVSSARRFADDPGLPTLQELGYGELVTTTWWSFSGPAKLPPDMVQRLNQEINKALDAPDVRRKLEQEAIVTEKMSPAQFTRFVETEIGKWGPLAKAAIGAQGSGN
;
A
#
# COMPACT_ATOMS: atom_id res chain seq x y z
N MET A 1 0.57 -113.32 0.79
CA MET A 1 1.03 -113.97 -0.48
C MET A 1 1.69 -112.95 -1.35
N HIS A 2 2.94 -113.14 -1.59
CA HIS A 2 3.78 -112.81 -2.76
C HIS A 2 3.97 -111.38 -3.18
N ARG A 3 5.10 -110.93 -2.97
CA ARG A 3 6.39 -110.83 -3.76
C ARG A 3 6.48 -109.44 -4.46
N LEU A 4 7.44 -108.67 -4.11
CA LEU A 4 8.88 -108.56 -4.49
C LEU A 4 9.13 -107.82 -5.81
N LEU A 5 10.14 -106.95 -5.68
CA LEU A 5 11.15 -106.50 -6.64
C LEU A 5 10.80 -105.24 -7.44
N ALA A 6 11.64 -104.31 -7.60
CA ALA A 6 13.05 -103.92 -7.47
C ALA A 6 13.21 -102.63 -8.32
N ALA A 7 13.77 -101.68 -7.88
CA ALA A 7 15.09 -101.07 -8.09
C ALA A 7 15.37 -100.39 -9.45
N VAL A 8 16.26 -99.35 -9.28
CA VAL A 8 17.03 -98.60 -10.31
C VAL A 8 16.32 -97.40 -10.86
N GLY A 9 16.58 -96.17 -10.54
CA GLY A 9 17.87 -95.46 -10.49
C GLY A 9 17.94 -94.54 -11.71
N MET A 10 17.91 -93.25 -11.53
CA MET A 10 18.71 -92.33 -12.35
C MET A 10 18.61 -90.88 -11.85
N ILE A 11 19.74 -90.31 -11.70
CA ILE A 11 20.10 -88.93 -11.31
C ILE A 11 19.67 -88.00 -12.43
N GLY A 12 18.87 -86.98 -12.12
CA GLY A 12 18.57 -85.85 -13.01
C GLY A 12 18.70 -84.54 -12.29
N ALA A 13 19.67 -83.74 -12.72
CA ALA A 13 20.13 -82.51 -12.16
C ALA A 13 19.01 -81.41 -12.02
N LEU A 14 18.82 -80.90 -10.84
CA LEU A 14 18.02 -79.71 -10.57
C LEU A 14 18.81 -78.44 -10.94
N THR A 15 18.39 -77.81 -12.02
CA THR A 15 18.71 -76.37 -12.27
C THR A 15 17.57 -75.53 -11.72
N GLY A 16 17.78 -75.05 -10.50
CA GLY A 16 16.90 -74.10 -9.86
C GLY A 16 17.08 -72.72 -10.46
N SER A 17 16.16 -72.25 -11.30
CA SER A 17 16.08 -70.85 -11.73
C SER A 17 15.39 -70.04 -10.63
N THR A 18 16.14 -69.36 -9.81
CA THR A 18 15.66 -68.31 -8.91
C THR A 18 15.27 -67.05 -9.72
N LEU A 19 14.00 -66.89 -9.99
CA LEU A 19 13.41 -65.64 -10.45
C LEU A 19 13.48 -64.65 -9.29
N ALA A 20 14.51 -63.76 -9.31
CA ALA A 20 14.57 -62.61 -8.47
C ALA A 20 13.41 -61.65 -8.89
N GLN A 21 12.35 -61.57 -8.10
CA GLN A 21 11.36 -60.52 -8.20
C GLN A 21 12.02 -59.18 -7.90
N ILE A 22 12.34 -58.42 -8.95
CA ILE A 22 12.65 -57.01 -8.86
C ILE A 22 11.34 -56.33 -8.43
N ALA A 23 11.17 -56.16 -7.13
CA ALA A 23 10.14 -55.27 -6.60
C ALA A 23 10.46 -53.84 -7.11
N GLY A 24 9.78 -53.45 -8.17
CA GLY A 24 9.81 -52.09 -8.66
C GLY A 24 9.36 -51.18 -7.53
N ALA A 25 10.30 -50.41 -6.96
CA ALA A 25 9.99 -49.30 -6.07
C ALA A 25 9.14 -48.31 -6.88
N GLN A 26 7.83 -48.34 -6.69
CA GLN A 26 6.96 -47.29 -7.17
C GLN A 26 7.43 -46.00 -6.49
N PRO A 27 7.72 -44.92 -7.25
CA PRO A 27 7.98 -43.63 -6.62
C PRO A 27 6.73 -43.30 -5.80
N SER A 28 6.88 -43.26 -4.49
CA SER A 28 5.85 -42.75 -3.60
C SER A 28 5.48 -41.35 -4.09
N ALA A 29 4.29 -41.23 -4.69
CA ALA A 29 3.71 -39.93 -4.96
C ALA A 29 3.68 -39.19 -3.60
N GLN A 30 4.58 -38.25 -3.42
CA GLN A 30 4.53 -37.37 -2.26
C GLN A 30 3.13 -36.75 -2.24
N ALA A 31 2.39 -37.03 -1.16
CA ALA A 31 1.11 -36.38 -0.94
C ALA A 31 1.34 -34.86 -1.13
N PRO A 32 0.48 -34.16 -1.88
CA PRO A 32 0.63 -32.71 -2.01
C PRO A 32 0.67 -32.14 -0.59
N GLY A 33 1.77 -31.46 -0.28
CA GLY A 33 1.90 -30.77 0.99
C GLY A 33 0.69 -29.85 1.20
N PRO A 34 0.38 -29.46 2.44
CA PRO A 34 -0.82 -28.68 2.73
C PRO A 34 -0.87 -27.49 1.80
N THR A 35 -1.94 -27.43 0.98
CA THR A 35 -2.14 -26.35 0.01
C THR A 35 -2.30 -25.03 0.78
N TRP A 36 -1.40 -24.07 0.52
CA TRP A 36 -1.56 -22.72 1.08
C TRP A 36 -2.82 -22.02 0.52
N PRO A 37 -3.57 -21.28 1.34
CA PRO A 37 -3.43 -21.09 2.78
C PRO A 37 -4.02 -22.25 3.59
N SER A 38 -3.28 -22.73 4.60
CA SER A 38 -3.70 -23.81 5.49
C SER A 38 -4.23 -23.29 6.85
N LYS A 39 -4.14 -21.98 7.10
CA LYS A 39 -4.58 -21.30 8.31
C LYS A 39 -5.14 -19.91 8.00
N ALA A 40 -5.81 -19.31 8.99
CA ALA A 40 -6.32 -17.96 8.90
C ALA A 40 -5.20 -16.95 8.54
N MET A 41 -5.54 -15.97 7.71
CA MET A 41 -4.65 -14.89 7.31
C MET A 41 -4.97 -13.62 8.09
N ARG A 42 -4.00 -12.73 8.20
CA ARG A 42 -4.13 -11.43 8.85
C ARG A 42 -3.60 -10.32 7.94
N ILE A 43 -4.40 -9.28 7.79
CA ILE A 43 -4.00 -8.05 7.12
C ILE A 43 -3.81 -6.96 8.18
N VAL A 44 -2.59 -6.54 8.39
CA VAL A 44 -2.27 -5.40 9.26
C VAL A 44 -2.52 -4.11 8.50
N VAL A 45 -3.34 -3.24 9.07
CA VAL A 45 -3.58 -1.88 8.60
C VAL A 45 -2.87 -0.93 9.57
N PRO A 46 -1.75 -0.28 9.18
CA PRO A 46 -0.93 0.51 10.10
C PRO A 46 -1.50 1.92 10.38
N TRP A 47 -2.82 2.08 10.29
CA TRP A 47 -3.56 3.31 10.58
C TRP A 47 -4.83 3.02 11.38
N PRO A 48 -5.44 4.05 12.02
CA PRO A 48 -6.71 3.90 12.71
C PRO A 48 -7.83 3.38 11.79
N PRO A 49 -8.83 2.70 12.34
CA PRO A 49 -9.97 2.23 11.57
C PRO A 49 -10.78 3.39 10.96
N GLY A 50 -11.51 3.10 9.87
CA GLY A 50 -12.43 4.02 9.20
C GLY A 50 -11.82 4.89 8.10
N GLY A 51 -10.50 4.84 7.86
CA GLY A 51 -9.86 5.51 6.72
C GLY A 51 -9.78 4.63 5.47
N SER A 52 -9.32 5.21 4.34
CA SER A 52 -9.20 4.51 3.05
C SER A 52 -8.34 3.22 3.13
N ALA A 53 -7.27 3.22 3.92
CA ALA A 53 -6.45 2.02 4.13
C ALA A 53 -7.22 0.89 4.84
N ASP A 54 -8.05 1.22 5.82
CA ASP A 54 -8.90 0.26 6.54
C ASP A 54 -9.98 -0.30 5.61
N MET A 55 -10.62 0.56 4.83
CA MET A 55 -11.59 0.15 3.81
C MET A 55 -10.95 -0.81 2.80
N ILE A 56 -9.77 -0.50 2.27
CA ILE A 56 -9.03 -1.37 1.35
C ILE A 56 -8.71 -2.70 2.02
N GLY A 57 -8.19 -2.68 3.25
CA GLY A 57 -7.89 -3.88 4.03
C GLY A 57 -9.10 -4.80 4.17
N ARG A 58 -10.29 -4.25 4.46
CA ARG A 58 -11.54 -5.02 4.59
C ARG A 58 -12.05 -5.57 3.26
N ILE A 59 -11.97 -4.78 2.18
CA ILE A 59 -12.32 -5.24 0.82
C ILE A 59 -11.44 -6.43 0.42
N LEU A 60 -10.14 -6.31 0.61
CA LEU A 60 -9.20 -7.39 0.29
C LEU A 60 -9.38 -8.60 1.20
N ALA A 61 -9.67 -8.40 2.50
CA ALA A 61 -9.93 -9.49 3.44
C ALA A 61 -11.15 -10.30 3.03
N GLU A 62 -12.25 -9.65 2.68
CA GLU A 62 -13.47 -10.30 2.18
C GLU A 62 -13.20 -11.09 0.89
N HIS A 63 -12.56 -10.45 -0.09
CA HIS A 63 -12.28 -11.10 -1.38
C HIS A 63 -11.34 -12.30 -1.24
N LEU A 64 -10.21 -12.12 -0.54
CA LEU A 64 -9.23 -13.20 -0.34
C LEU A 64 -9.79 -14.31 0.52
N GLY A 65 -10.63 -13.99 1.52
CA GLY A 65 -11.34 -14.97 2.33
C GLY A 65 -12.22 -15.88 1.48
N ASN A 66 -13.01 -15.30 0.57
CA ASN A 66 -13.85 -16.03 -0.36
C ASN A 66 -13.04 -16.82 -1.39
N ALA A 67 -11.98 -16.24 -1.95
CA ALA A 67 -11.15 -16.87 -2.98
C ALA A 67 -10.36 -18.07 -2.46
N PHE A 68 -9.91 -18.02 -1.21
CA PHE A 68 -9.07 -19.07 -0.62
C PHE A 68 -9.80 -20.00 0.36
N GLY A 69 -11.04 -19.69 0.71
CA GLY A 69 -11.81 -20.50 1.67
C GLY A 69 -11.23 -20.45 3.10
N GLN A 70 -10.52 -19.37 3.44
CA GLN A 70 -9.89 -19.18 4.75
C GLN A 70 -10.31 -17.85 5.36
N SER A 71 -10.38 -17.78 6.69
CA SER A 71 -10.64 -16.53 7.39
C SER A 71 -9.50 -15.53 7.16
N VAL A 72 -9.84 -14.28 6.84
CA VAL A 72 -8.90 -13.17 6.73
C VAL A 72 -9.32 -12.05 7.67
N VAL A 73 -8.50 -11.77 8.67
CA VAL A 73 -8.79 -10.79 9.73
C VAL A 73 -8.03 -9.49 9.46
N VAL A 74 -8.71 -8.36 9.60
CA VAL A 74 -8.06 -7.03 9.55
C VAL A 74 -7.71 -6.60 10.97
N GLU A 75 -6.43 -6.26 11.19
CA GLU A 75 -5.90 -5.75 12.45
C GLU A 75 -5.40 -4.31 12.24
N ASN A 76 -6.05 -3.32 12.86
CA ASN A 76 -5.55 -1.95 12.86
C ASN A 76 -4.45 -1.79 13.90
N ARG A 77 -3.24 -1.38 13.45
CA ARG A 77 -2.04 -1.26 14.28
C ARG A 77 -1.31 0.05 14.04
N PRO A 78 -1.92 1.18 14.47
CA PRO A 78 -1.37 2.52 14.23
C PRO A 78 -0.12 2.79 15.07
N GLY A 79 0.65 3.81 14.67
CA GLY A 79 1.79 4.34 15.41
C GLY A 79 2.96 4.69 14.49
N ALA A 80 3.69 5.75 14.84
CA ALA A 80 4.89 6.24 14.17
C ALA A 80 4.73 6.32 12.64
N SER A 81 3.67 7.01 12.15
CA SER A 81 3.33 7.12 10.72
C SER A 81 3.20 5.76 9.99
N GLY A 82 2.75 4.73 10.73
CA GLY A 82 2.56 3.37 10.20
C GLY A 82 3.75 2.44 10.39
N MET A 83 4.88 2.89 10.92
CA MET A 83 6.05 2.02 11.14
C MET A 83 5.78 0.90 12.13
N VAL A 84 4.96 1.12 13.18
CA VAL A 84 4.65 0.07 14.18
C VAL A 84 3.98 -1.14 13.54
N GLY A 85 2.93 -0.92 12.75
CA GLY A 85 2.22 -2.00 12.06
C GLY A 85 3.08 -2.65 10.97
N SER A 86 3.83 -1.85 10.20
CA SER A 86 4.70 -2.34 9.14
C SER A 86 5.86 -3.19 9.69
N ALA A 87 6.50 -2.77 10.78
CA ALA A 87 7.54 -3.55 11.45
C ALA A 87 7.05 -4.92 11.92
N ALA A 88 5.82 -4.99 12.44
CA ALA A 88 5.24 -6.26 12.84
C ALA A 88 5.10 -7.26 11.68
N VAL A 89 4.94 -6.78 10.46
CA VAL A 89 4.88 -7.63 9.26
C VAL A 89 6.27 -7.90 8.70
N ALA A 90 7.17 -6.92 8.68
CA ALA A 90 8.57 -7.11 8.27
C ALA A 90 9.26 -8.25 9.02
N HIS A 91 8.93 -8.40 10.31
CA HIS A 91 9.49 -9.43 11.20
C HIS A 91 8.63 -10.70 11.34
N ALA A 92 7.53 -10.81 10.58
CA ALA A 92 6.70 -12.00 10.59
C ALA A 92 7.32 -13.15 9.77
N ASP A 93 6.92 -14.38 10.07
CA ASP A 93 7.32 -15.54 9.29
C ASP A 93 6.79 -15.45 7.85
N PRO A 94 7.60 -15.83 6.83
CA PRO A 94 7.19 -15.78 5.43
C PRO A 94 6.32 -16.98 5.02
N ASP A 95 5.35 -17.32 5.87
CA ASP A 95 4.45 -18.48 5.69
C ASP A 95 3.13 -18.13 4.99
N GLY A 96 2.95 -16.86 4.63
CA GLY A 96 1.74 -16.37 3.95
C GLY A 96 0.53 -16.21 4.87
N SER A 97 0.73 -16.04 6.16
CA SER A 97 -0.35 -15.77 7.11
C SER A 97 -0.48 -14.30 7.52
N THR A 98 0.53 -13.46 7.25
CA THR A 98 0.54 -12.06 7.72
C THR A 98 0.95 -11.12 6.59
N PHE A 99 0.14 -10.07 6.38
CA PHE A 99 0.31 -9.08 5.32
C PHE A 99 0.08 -7.68 5.86
N VAL A 100 0.46 -6.66 5.10
CA VAL A 100 0.27 -5.25 5.45
C VAL A 100 -0.34 -4.47 4.28
N ILE A 101 -1.25 -3.55 4.60
CA ILE A 101 -1.59 -2.45 3.70
C ILE A 101 -0.51 -1.40 3.85
N SER A 102 0.34 -1.24 2.84
CA SER A 102 1.45 -0.29 2.86
C SER A 102 1.11 0.98 2.05
N GLY A 103 1.89 2.02 2.23
CA GLY A 103 1.71 3.30 1.54
C GLY A 103 2.86 4.27 1.77
N ILE A 104 2.80 5.45 1.16
CA ILE A 104 3.86 6.47 1.24
C ILE A 104 4.30 6.76 2.68
N PRO A 105 3.40 7.02 3.66
CA PRO A 105 3.87 7.37 4.99
C PRO A 105 4.72 6.28 5.64
N SER A 106 4.29 5.01 5.53
CA SER A 106 4.93 3.88 6.23
C SER A 106 6.13 3.30 5.50
N HIS A 107 6.17 3.34 4.15
CA HIS A 107 7.21 2.68 3.36
C HIS A 107 8.17 3.65 2.66
N VAL A 108 7.88 4.95 2.64
CA VAL A 108 8.74 5.94 1.99
C VAL A 108 9.20 7.00 2.99
N VAL A 109 8.25 7.75 3.58
CA VAL A 109 8.59 8.93 4.37
C VAL A 109 9.13 8.57 5.75
N ALA A 110 8.41 7.76 6.53
CA ALA A 110 8.81 7.44 7.90
C ALA A 110 10.16 6.71 7.98
N PRO A 111 10.47 5.70 7.13
CA PRO A 111 11.81 5.10 7.10
C PRO A 111 12.90 6.09 6.70
N ALA A 112 12.62 6.98 5.74
CA ALA A 112 13.61 7.98 5.27
C ALA A 112 13.95 9.04 6.32
N THR A 113 13.04 9.33 7.25
CA THR A 113 13.18 10.39 8.26
C THR A 113 13.51 9.88 9.66
N SER A 114 13.42 8.58 9.87
CA SER A 114 13.78 7.94 11.14
C SER A 114 15.30 7.77 11.28
N ALA A 115 15.83 8.13 12.44
CA ALA A 115 17.23 7.84 12.76
C ALA A 115 17.50 6.33 12.91
N SER A 116 16.48 5.55 13.25
CA SER A 116 16.54 4.09 13.43
C SER A 116 15.26 3.45 12.92
N ALA A 117 15.12 3.36 11.59
CA ALA A 117 13.99 2.66 11.00
C ALA A 117 14.04 1.17 11.38
N PRO A 118 12.92 0.59 11.87
CA PRO A 118 12.90 -0.81 12.32
C PRO A 118 12.89 -1.82 11.17
N PHE A 119 12.93 -1.37 9.92
CA PHE A 119 12.95 -2.20 8.70
C PHE A 119 13.47 -1.41 7.50
N ASP A 120 13.96 -2.14 6.50
CA ASP A 120 14.22 -1.63 5.16
C ASP A 120 12.94 -1.83 4.30
N PRO A 121 12.33 -0.77 3.75
CA PRO A 121 11.05 -0.87 3.05
C PRO A 121 11.11 -1.69 1.75
N VAL A 122 12.28 -1.98 1.22
CA VAL A 122 12.45 -2.81 0.01
C VAL A 122 12.88 -4.23 0.38
N LYS A 123 13.88 -4.38 1.26
CA LYS A 123 14.51 -5.68 1.53
C LYS A 123 13.72 -6.56 2.49
N ASP A 124 13.00 -5.94 3.45
CA ASP A 124 12.28 -6.67 4.49
C ASP A 124 10.82 -6.98 4.11
N PHE A 125 10.43 -6.64 2.87
CA PHE A 125 9.11 -6.94 2.34
C PHE A 125 9.15 -7.66 1.00
N THR A 126 8.12 -8.47 0.77
CA THR A 126 7.71 -8.93 -0.56
C THR A 126 6.56 -8.06 -1.02
N HIS A 127 6.78 -7.23 -2.03
CA HIS A 127 5.76 -6.38 -2.63
C HIS A 127 4.86 -7.21 -3.55
N ILE A 128 3.56 -7.31 -3.23
CA ILE A 128 2.65 -8.26 -3.88
C ILE A 128 1.78 -7.55 -4.91
N ALA A 129 1.05 -6.50 -4.51
CA ALA A 129 0.15 -5.80 -5.41
C ALA A 129 0.03 -4.31 -5.06
N TYR A 130 0.07 -3.47 -6.09
CA TYR A 130 -0.38 -2.10 -6.00
C TYR A 130 -1.91 -2.08 -6.05
N VAL A 131 -2.55 -1.36 -5.15
CA VAL A 131 -4.02 -1.25 -5.11
C VAL A 131 -4.49 -0.04 -5.90
N GLY A 132 -3.88 1.09 -5.66
CA GLY A 132 -4.24 2.34 -6.30
C GLY A 132 -3.83 3.56 -5.47
N GLY A 133 -4.08 4.74 -6.02
CA GLY A 133 -3.75 6.00 -5.36
C GLY A 133 -4.81 7.07 -5.52
N ALA A 134 -4.93 7.92 -4.51
CA ALA A 134 -5.77 9.11 -4.55
C ALA A 134 -4.90 10.38 -4.63
N PRO A 135 -5.18 11.30 -5.55
CA PRO A 135 -4.42 12.54 -5.68
C PRO A 135 -4.67 13.49 -4.50
N ILE A 136 -3.69 14.33 -4.24
CA ILE A 136 -3.81 15.46 -3.31
C ILE A 136 -4.41 16.65 -4.04
N VAL A 137 -5.29 17.36 -3.36
CA VAL A 137 -5.82 18.65 -3.81
C VAL A 137 -5.33 19.73 -2.85
N ILE A 138 -4.78 20.79 -3.41
CA ILE A 138 -4.53 22.03 -2.68
C ILE A 138 -5.85 22.79 -2.64
N THR A 139 -6.32 23.08 -1.44
CA THR A 139 -7.58 23.78 -1.20
C THR A 139 -7.40 25.00 -0.34
N ALA A 140 -8.28 25.97 -0.51
CA ALA A 140 -8.41 27.12 0.36
C ALA A 140 -9.84 27.19 0.91
N HIS A 141 -10.00 27.62 2.17
CA HIS A 141 -11.29 27.99 2.72
C HIS A 141 -11.81 29.22 1.96
N ALA A 142 -13.11 29.24 1.61
CA ALA A 142 -13.71 30.28 0.78
C ALA A 142 -13.46 31.71 1.31
N SER A 143 -13.39 31.88 2.65
CA SER A 143 -13.10 33.19 3.28
C SER A 143 -11.69 33.74 3.01
N LEU A 144 -10.77 32.93 2.46
CA LEU A 144 -9.45 33.45 2.06
C LEU A 144 -9.53 34.27 0.76
N GLY A 145 -10.59 34.09 -0.04
CA GLY A 145 -10.86 34.87 -1.24
C GLY A 145 -9.94 34.57 -2.43
N VAL A 146 -9.17 33.46 -2.38
CA VAL A 146 -8.29 33.03 -3.49
C VAL A 146 -8.98 32.00 -4.35
N ARG A 147 -8.75 32.03 -5.66
CA ARG A 147 -9.38 31.16 -6.67
C ARG A 147 -8.38 30.36 -7.50
N SER A 148 -7.09 30.60 -7.29
CA SER A 148 -6.00 29.89 -7.99
C SER A 148 -4.81 29.66 -7.06
N LEU A 149 -3.95 28.70 -7.42
CA LEU A 149 -2.70 28.47 -6.70
C LEU A 149 -1.77 29.69 -6.74
N SER A 150 -1.74 30.40 -7.85
CA SER A 150 -0.94 31.64 -7.98
C SER A 150 -1.44 32.74 -7.05
N GLU A 151 -2.75 32.90 -6.87
CA GLU A 151 -3.33 33.82 -5.90
C GLU A 151 -3.02 33.42 -4.45
N LEU A 152 -3.02 32.13 -4.13
CA LEU A 152 -2.60 31.62 -2.82
C LEU A 152 -1.14 31.98 -2.54
N VAL A 153 -0.25 31.68 -3.50
CA VAL A 153 1.19 32.02 -3.38
C VAL A 153 1.39 33.53 -3.21
N ALA A 154 0.69 34.34 -4.01
CA ALA A 154 0.75 35.80 -3.89
C ALA A 154 0.21 36.27 -2.53
N SER A 155 -0.85 35.66 -2.01
CA SER A 155 -1.40 35.97 -0.69
C SER A 155 -0.43 35.63 0.43
N ALA A 156 0.22 34.45 0.38
CA ALA A 156 1.23 34.03 1.35
C ALA A 156 2.44 35.00 1.35
N ARG A 157 2.90 35.45 0.18
CA ARG A 157 3.98 36.43 0.08
C ARG A 157 3.61 37.78 0.68
N ARG A 158 2.38 38.25 0.47
CA ARG A 158 1.92 39.55 0.99
C ARG A 158 1.71 39.56 2.49
N SER A 159 1.33 38.43 3.08
CA SER A 159 0.98 38.39 4.51
C SER A 159 2.15 38.71 5.44
N GLY A 160 3.39 38.48 4.99
CA GLY A 160 4.59 38.65 5.83
C GLY A 160 4.71 37.62 6.98
N ASN A 161 3.61 36.96 7.33
CA ASN A 161 3.52 35.92 8.35
C ASN A 161 3.44 34.53 7.73
N ALA A 162 3.79 33.52 8.50
CA ALA A 162 3.60 32.14 8.08
C ALA A 162 2.08 31.84 7.93
N MET A 163 1.72 31.22 6.79
CA MET A 163 0.35 30.79 6.53
C MET A 163 0.19 29.32 6.92
N GLY A 164 -0.68 29.05 7.90
CA GLY A 164 -0.96 27.67 8.32
C GLY A 164 -1.63 26.85 7.24
N TYR A 165 -1.20 25.61 7.06
CA TYR A 165 -1.88 24.62 6.23
C TYR A 165 -2.05 23.29 6.94
N VAL A 166 -3.17 22.62 6.67
CA VAL A 166 -3.48 21.30 7.24
C VAL A 166 -3.12 20.18 6.29
N SER A 167 -2.74 19.05 6.85
CA SER A 167 -2.60 17.77 6.16
C SER A 167 -3.05 16.62 7.05
N PRO A 168 -3.19 15.38 6.54
CA PRO A 168 -3.51 14.22 7.37
C PRO A 168 -2.47 13.88 8.45
N GLY A 169 -1.32 14.56 8.47
CA GLY A 169 -0.29 14.39 9.50
C GLY A 169 1.13 14.46 8.95
N VAL A 170 2.09 14.41 9.88
CA VAL A 170 3.53 14.40 9.55
C VAL A 170 3.85 13.20 8.67
N GLY A 171 4.58 13.43 7.58
CA GLY A 171 4.96 12.39 6.63
C GLY A 171 3.86 12.00 5.64
N SER A 172 2.66 12.58 5.73
CA SER A 172 1.64 12.40 4.68
C SER A 172 2.07 13.08 3.38
N LEU A 173 1.52 12.62 2.26
CA LEU A 173 1.78 13.24 0.97
C LEU A 173 1.35 14.71 0.94
N GLY A 174 0.24 15.05 1.61
CA GLY A 174 -0.20 16.45 1.77
C GLY A 174 0.85 17.31 2.49
N HIS A 175 1.50 16.79 3.54
CA HIS A 175 2.64 17.46 4.18
C HIS A 175 3.78 17.69 3.18
N MET A 176 4.19 16.65 2.43
CA MET A 176 5.28 16.77 1.45
C MET A 176 4.97 17.78 0.34
N VAL A 177 3.74 17.80 -0.15
CA VAL A 177 3.28 18.75 -1.17
C VAL A 177 3.32 20.18 -0.64
N GLY A 178 2.84 20.43 0.60
CA GLY A 178 2.90 21.75 1.22
C GLY A 178 4.34 22.25 1.41
N GLU A 179 5.23 21.39 1.91
CA GLU A 179 6.65 21.72 2.09
C GLU A 179 7.38 22.00 0.77
N TYR A 180 7.04 21.23 -0.28
CA TYR A 180 7.60 21.49 -1.61
C TYR A 180 7.16 22.86 -2.16
N LEU A 181 5.87 23.19 -2.05
CA LEU A 181 5.36 24.50 -2.46
C LEU A 181 6.04 25.63 -1.71
N ALA A 182 6.16 25.50 -0.37
CA ALA A 182 6.82 26.50 0.46
C ALA A 182 8.23 26.82 -0.02
N ARG A 183 9.00 25.80 -0.35
CA ARG A 183 10.39 25.94 -0.85
C ARG A 183 10.47 26.49 -2.26
N LYS A 184 9.70 25.91 -3.19
CA LYS A 184 9.76 26.29 -4.62
C LYS A 184 9.35 27.74 -4.83
N ASP A 185 8.33 28.19 -4.13
CA ASP A 185 7.80 29.55 -4.22
C ASP A 185 8.42 30.56 -3.26
N ALA A 186 9.34 30.11 -2.38
CA ALA A 186 9.94 30.90 -1.32
C ALA A 186 8.86 31.61 -0.47
N ILE A 187 7.80 30.88 -0.08
CA ILE A 187 6.73 31.34 0.79
C ILE A 187 6.81 30.66 2.16
N ARG A 188 6.27 31.34 3.18
CA ARG A 188 6.25 30.83 4.55
C ARG A 188 4.93 30.09 4.79
N LEU A 189 4.96 28.76 4.68
CA LEU A 189 3.86 27.87 5.09
C LEU A 189 4.24 27.20 6.41
N GLU A 190 3.28 27.09 7.32
CA GLU A 190 3.42 26.40 8.60
C GLU A 190 2.53 25.16 8.59
N HIS A 191 3.13 23.99 8.71
CA HIS A 191 2.40 22.75 8.73
C HIS A 191 1.68 22.52 10.05
N ILE A 192 0.37 22.31 10.00
CA ILE A 192 -0.48 21.97 11.14
C ILE A 192 -0.89 20.49 10.96
N PRO A 193 -0.21 19.55 11.67
CA PRO A 193 -0.46 18.13 11.51
C PRO A 193 -1.69 17.65 12.28
N TYR A 194 -2.46 16.74 11.65
CA TYR A 194 -3.58 16.04 12.28
C TYR A 194 -3.31 14.52 12.32
N LYS A 195 -4.15 13.79 13.03
CA LYS A 195 -4.08 12.31 13.11
C LYS A 195 -4.97 11.64 12.04
N GLY A 196 -5.13 12.29 10.89
CA GLY A 196 -5.94 11.79 9.78
C GLY A 196 -6.71 12.87 9.04
N GLY A 197 -7.22 12.55 7.86
CA GLY A 197 -7.87 13.53 6.97
C GLY A 197 -9.19 14.07 7.50
N VAL A 198 -9.97 13.28 8.24
CA VAL A 198 -11.28 13.69 8.77
C VAL A 198 -11.14 14.86 9.78
N GLN A 199 -10.18 14.76 10.70
CA GLN A 199 -9.93 15.83 11.67
C GLN A 199 -9.41 17.10 10.99
N ALA A 200 -8.48 16.94 10.05
CA ALA A 200 -7.90 18.06 9.31
C ALA A 200 -8.96 18.82 8.49
N VAL A 201 -9.87 18.10 7.82
CA VAL A 201 -10.93 18.74 7.03
C VAL A 201 -11.94 19.47 7.91
N THR A 202 -12.22 18.99 9.12
CA THR A 202 -13.12 19.66 10.07
C THR A 202 -12.64 21.07 10.41
N ASP A 203 -11.36 21.24 10.75
CA ASP A 203 -10.80 22.55 11.07
C ASP A 203 -10.65 23.45 9.83
N LEU A 204 -10.40 22.82 8.67
CA LEU A 204 -10.34 23.53 7.40
C LEU A 204 -11.70 24.12 7.01
N ILE A 205 -12.79 23.36 7.11
CA ILE A 205 -14.13 23.85 6.79
C ILE A 205 -14.68 24.84 7.85
N ALA A 206 -14.23 24.73 9.09
CA ALA A 206 -14.52 25.73 10.13
C ALA A 206 -13.76 27.04 9.93
N GLY A 207 -12.76 27.07 9.04
CA GLY A 207 -11.92 28.24 8.76
C GLY A 207 -10.90 28.56 9.85
N HIS A 208 -10.66 27.64 10.81
CA HIS A 208 -9.59 27.76 11.81
C HIS A 208 -8.22 27.77 11.11
N VAL A 209 -8.03 26.90 10.12
CA VAL A 209 -6.93 26.94 9.17
C VAL A 209 -7.50 27.12 7.77
N LYS A 210 -6.85 27.95 6.95
CA LYS A 210 -7.47 28.36 5.68
C LYS A 210 -6.90 27.68 4.43
N VAL A 211 -5.86 26.87 4.58
CA VAL A 211 -5.22 26.13 3.48
C VAL A 211 -5.15 24.66 3.84
N GLY A 212 -5.42 23.80 2.87
CA GLY A 212 -5.34 22.34 3.03
C GLY A 212 -4.62 21.67 1.87
N ALA A 213 -3.81 20.67 2.18
CA ALA A 213 -3.23 19.73 1.23
C ALA A 213 -3.74 18.33 1.57
N MET A 214 -4.87 17.94 0.96
CA MET A 214 -5.68 16.80 1.37
C MET A 214 -6.03 15.91 0.17
N THR A 215 -6.46 14.68 0.41
CA THR A 215 -7.00 13.84 -0.67
C THR A 215 -8.30 14.41 -1.23
N TRP A 216 -8.51 14.22 -2.52
CA TRP A 216 -9.73 14.65 -3.20
C TRP A 216 -11.00 14.19 -2.48
N THR A 217 -11.03 12.94 -2.04
CA THR A 217 -12.18 12.35 -1.34
C THR A 217 -12.62 13.12 -0.11
N THR A 218 -11.67 13.53 0.73
CA THR A 218 -11.99 14.26 1.96
C THR A 218 -12.46 15.69 1.69
N THR A 219 -12.06 16.30 0.59
CA THR A 219 -12.34 17.71 0.28
C THR A 219 -13.49 17.91 -0.71
N ARG A 220 -13.74 16.95 -1.60
CA ARG A 220 -14.74 17.05 -2.67
C ARG A 220 -16.15 17.45 -2.21
N PRO A 221 -16.73 16.88 -1.13
CA PRO A 221 -18.06 17.32 -0.66
C PRO A 221 -18.10 18.81 -0.30
N HIS A 222 -17.04 19.32 0.29
CA HIS A 222 -16.92 20.70 0.75
C HIS A 222 -16.59 21.68 -0.38
N ILE A 223 -15.87 21.20 -1.41
CA ILE A 223 -15.66 21.95 -2.65
C ILE A 223 -16.99 22.11 -3.39
N ARG A 224 -17.78 21.04 -3.51
CA ARG A 224 -19.12 21.09 -4.11
C ARG A 224 -20.10 21.97 -3.34
N ALA A 225 -19.98 22.01 -2.02
CA ALA A 225 -20.76 22.89 -1.16
C ALA A 225 -20.29 24.37 -1.18
N GLY A 226 -19.17 24.68 -1.84
CA GLY A 226 -18.60 26.03 -1.89
C GLY A 226 -17.91 26.50 -0.62
N THR A 227 -17.76 25.66 0.40
CA THR A 227 -17.01 25.97 1.62
C THR A 227 -15.51 26.00 1.37
N LEU A 228 -15.03 25.13 0.47
CA LEU A 228 -13.66 25.08 0.03
C LEU A 228 -13.55 25.42 -1.47
N THR A 229 -12.45 26.06 -1.83
CA THR A 229 -12.05 26.29 -3.22
C THR A 229 -10.89 25.35 -3.54
N ALA A 230 -11.04 24.48 -4.56
CA ALA A 230 -9.93 23.70 -5.10
C ALA A 230 -9.03 24.57 -5.97
N LEU A 231 -7.73 24.50 -5.76
CA LEU A 231 -6.75 25.35 -6.44
C LEU A 231 -5.88 24.59 -7.45
N ALA A 232 -5.51 23.37 -7.14
CA ALA A 232 -4.75 22.46 -8.00
C ALA A 232 -4.82 21.02 -7.50
N VAL A 233 -4.62 20.06 -8.41
CA VAL A 233 -4.58 18.63 -8.11
C VAL A 233 -3.24 18.00 -8.49
N SER A 234 -2.77 17.01 -7.73
CA SER A 234 -1.49 16.34 -7.95
C SER A 234 -1.54 15.18 -8.97
N SER A 235 -2.70 14.87 -9.55
CA SER A 235 -2.82 13.85 -10.58
C SER A 235 -2.11 14.26 -11.87
N ALA A 236 -1.71 13.28 -12.69
CA ALA A 236 -1.10 13.52 -13.98
C ALA A 236 -2.06 14.16 -15.02
N ARG A 237 -3.39 14.02 -14.79
CA ARG A 237 -4.46 14.56 -15.63
C ARG A 237 -5.52 15.21 -14.77
N ARG A 238 -6.24 16.18 -15.32
CA ARG A 238 -7.42 16.79 -14.68
C ARG A 238 -8.49 15.73 -14.42
N PHE A 239 -9.31 15.96 -13.42
CA PHE A 239 -10.48 15.11 -13.18
C PHE A 239 -11.51 15.26 -14.29
N ALA A 240 -12.13 14.14 -14.68
CA ALA A 240 -13.19 14.17 -15.69
C ALA A 240 -14.45 14.91 -15.20
N ASP A 241 -14.74 14.81 -13.88
CA ASP A 241 -15.88 15.46 -13.24
C ASP A 241 -15.59 16.89 -12.72
N ASP A 242 -14.34 17.36 -12.88
CA ASP A 242 -13.92 18.75 -12.62
C ASP A 242 -12.80 19.18 -13.59
N PRO A 243 -13.10 19.34 -14.90
CA PRO A 243 -12.08 19.69 -15.90
C PRO A 243 -11.55 21.12 -15.76
N GLY A 244 -12.19 21.95 -14.93
CA GLY A 244 -11.73 23.31 -14.61
C GLY A 244 -10.55 23.34 -13.64
N LEU A 245 -10.38 22.28 -12.82
CA LEU A 245 -9.31 22.21 -11.83
C LEU A 245 -7.97 21.86 -12.51
N PRO A 246 -6.95 22.76 -12.49
CA PRO A 246 -5.67 22.49 -13.11
C PRO A 246 -4.85 21.46 -12.32
N THR A 247 -3.99 20.73 -13.02
CA THR A 247 -2.99 19.88 -12.35
C THR A 247 -1.80 20.72 -11.88
N LEU A 248 -1.11 20.23 -10.86
CA LEU A 248 0.14 20.82 -10.41
C LEU A 248 1.20 20.82 -11.51
N GLN A 249 1.18 19.83 -12.41
CA GLN A 249 2.07 19.78 -13.57
C GLN A 249 1.82 20.94 -14.53
N GLU A 250 0.56 21.24 -14.87
CA GLU A 250 0.19 22.36 -15.74
C GLU A 250 0.61 23.71 -15.16
N LEU A 251 0.70 23.81 -13.85
CA LEU A 251 1.13 25.00 -13.11
C LEU A 251 2.66 25.07 -12.87
N GLY A 252 3.44 24.15 -13.46
CA GLY A 252 4.90 24.16 -13.36
C GLY A 252 5.48 23.41 -12.16
N TYR A 253 4.66 22.60 -11.48
CA TYR A 253 5.08 21.73 -10.35
C TYR A 253 5.08 20.27 -10.77
N GLY A 254 5.78 19.94 -11.87
CA GLY A 254 5.77 18.58 -12.44
C GLY A 254 6.30 17.50 -11.48
N GLU A 255 7.18 17.86 -10.56
CA GLU A 255 7.69 16.96 -9.53
C GLU A 255 6.60 16.53 -8.54
N LEU A 256 5.50 17.27 -8.45
CA LEU A 256 4.35 16.96 -7.59
C LEU A 256 3.27 16.10 -8.28
N VAL A 257 3.56 15.54 -9.45
CA VAL A 257 2.68 14.49 -10.01
C VAL A 257 2.81 13.25 -9.15
N THR A 258 1.78 12.99 -8.36
CA THR A 258 1.80 11.94 -7.34
C THR A 258 0.41 11.63 -6.81
N THR A 259 0.29 10.48 -6.17
CA THR A 259 -0.92 10.05 -5.46
C THR A 259 -0.56 9.50 -4.08
N THR A 260 -1.43 9.65 -3.11
CA THR A 260 -1.36 8.84 -1.90
C THR A 260 -1.77 7.43 -2.29
N TRP A 261 -0.80 6.53 -2.36
CA TRP A 261 -1.05 5.16 -2.78
C TRP A 261 -1.17 4.19 -1.62
N TRP A 262 -1.89 3.12 -1.88
CA TRP A 262 -2.00 1.95 -1.01
C TRP A 262 -1.66 0.68 -1.78
N SER A 263 -1.15 -0.28 -1.07
CA SER A 263 -0.67 -1.53 -1.65
C SER A 263 -0.76 -2.67 -0.65
N PHE A 264 -0.52 -3.88 -1.13
CA PHE A 264 -0.51 -5.10 -0.34
C PHE A 264 0.87 -5.73 -0.40
N SER A 265 1.49 -5.92 0.76
CA SER A 265 2.82 -6.50 0.90
C SER A 265 2.84 -7.54 2.03
N GLY A 266 3.79 -8.44 1.99
CA GLY A 266 4.05 -9.41 3.05
C GLY A 266 5.50 -9.32 3.52
N PRO A 267 5.92 -10.16 4.50
CA PRO A 267 7.32 -10.24 4.92
C PRO A 267 8.21 -10.66 3.75
N ALA A 268 9.50 -10.38 3.87
CA ALA A 268 10.47 -10.79 2.85
C ALA A 268 10.45 -12.32 2.64
N LYS A 269 10.85 -12.75 1.44
CA LYS A 269 11.04 -14.17 1.10
C LYS A 269 9.76 -15.01 1.04
N LEU A 270 8.61 -14.43 0.79
CA LEU A 270 7.42 -15.21 0.46
C LEU A 270 7.66 -16.07 -0.80
N PRO A 271 7.16 -17.32 -0.85
CA PRO A 271 7.28 -18.18 -2.02
C PRO A 271 6.72 -17.51 -3.29
N PRO A 272 7.43 -17.56 -4.43
CA PRO A 272 7.01 -16.88 -5.66
C PRO A 272 5.62 -17.26 -6.16
N ASP A 273 5.24 -18.53 -6.07
CA ASP A 273 3.92 -19.03 -6.50
C ASP A 273 2.79 -18.41 -5.62
N MET A 274 3.05 -18.27 -4.32
CA MET A 274 2.12 -17.61 -3.40
C MET A 274 1.95 -16.13 -3.75
N VAL A 275 3.05 -15.43 -4.03
CA VAL A 275 3.06 -14.02 -4.43
C VAL A 275 2.26 -13.82 -5.71
N GLN A 276 2.49 -14.68 -6.71
CA GLN A 276 1.78 -14.63 -7.98
C GLN A 276 0.26 -14.85 -7.79
N ARG A 277 -0.11 -15.84 -6.99
CA ARG A 277 -1.51 -16.16 -6.71
C ARG A 277 -2.22 -15.02 -5.96
N LEU A 278 -1.56 -14.42 -4.96
CA LEU A 278 -2.08 -13.23 -4.27
C LEU A 278 -2.24 -12.03 -5.20
N ASN A 279 -1.24 -11.75 -6.03
CA ASN A 279 -1.31 -10.65 -7.00
C ASN A 279 -2.49 -10.84 -7.96
N GLN A 280 -2.71 -12.06 -8.48
CA GLN A 280 -3.84 -12.37 -9.35
C GLN A 280 -5.18 -12.15 -8.66
N GLU A 281 -5.35 -12.66 -7.44
CA GLU A 281 -6.62 -12.53 -6.71
C GLU A 281 -6.91 -11.08 -6.31
N ILE A 282 -5.89 -10.31 -5.91
CA ILE A 282 -6.05 -8.89 -5.63
C ILE A 282 -6.45 -8.13 -6.90
N ASN A 283 -5.80 -8.38 -8.04
CA ASN A 283 -6.18 -7.75 -9.30
C ASN A 283 -7.61 -8.12 -9.75
N LYS A 284 -8.08 -9.35 -9.47
CA LYS A 284 -9.49 -9.72 -9.69
C LYS A 284 -10.43 -8.93 -8.77
N ALA A 285 -10.06 -8.76 -7.49
CA ALA A 285 -10.83 -7.92 -6.56
C ALA A 285 -10.97 -6.49 -7.07
N LEU A 286 -9.88 -5.90 -7.56
CA LEU A 286 -9.87 -4.53 -8.10
C LEU A 286 -10.72 -4.38 -9.38
N ASP A 287 -10.95 -5.46 -10.13
CA ASP A 287 -11.81 -5.48 -11.32
C ASP A 287 -13.31 -5.66 -10.98
N ALA A 288 -13.63 -6.15 -9.79
CA ALA A 288 -15.01 -6.38 -9.38
C ALA A 288 -15.81 -5.05 -9.37
N PRO A 289 -17.01 -5.01 -10.01
CA PRO A 289 -17.73 -3.74 -10.20
C PRO A 289 -18.11 -3.02 -8.90
N ASP A 290 -18.39 -3.75 -7.84
CA ASP A 290 -18.70 -3.22 -6.52
C ASP A 290 -17.47 -2.65 -5.81
N VAL A 291 -16.32 -3.32 -5.93
CA VAL A 291 -15.03 -2.84 -5.43
C VAL A 291 -14.60 -1.59 -6.18
N ARG A 292 -14.68 -1.62 -7.52
CA ARG A 292 -14.35 -0.45 -8.35
C ARG A 292 -15.17 0.77 -7.95
N ARG A 293 -16.49 0.63 -7.79
CA ARG A 293 -17.34 1.74 -7.33
C ARG A 293 -16.92 2.29 -5.96
N LYS A 294 -16.58 1.41 -5.00
CA LYS A 294 -16.09 1.83 -3.67
C LYS A 294 -14.78 2.62 -3.78
N LEU A 295 -13.85 2.16 -4.62
CA LEU A 295 -12.57 2.83 -4.84
C LEU A 295 -12.74 4.17 -5.57
N GLU A 296 -13.61 4.24 -6.57
CA GLU A 296 -13.94 5.46 -7.31
C GLU A 296 -14.62 6.52 -6.39
N GLN A 297 -15.47 6.10 -5.45
CA GLN A 297 -16.04 6.99 -4.44
C GLN A 297 -14.95 7.66 -3.59
N GLU A 298 -13.86 6.95 -3.35
CA GLU A 298 -12.66 7.43 -2.67
C GLU A 298 -11.65 8.11 -3.61
N ALA A 299 -12.00 8.34 -4.88
CA ALA A 299 -11.10 8.81 -5.95
C ALA A 299 -9.78 8.02 -6.05
N ILE A 300 -9.82 6.75 -5.66
CA ILE A 300 -8.67 5.85 -5.79
C ILE A 300 -8.65 5.34 -7.22
N VAL A 301 -7.62 5.75 -7.95
CA VAL A 301 -7.35 5.24 -9.30
C VAL A 301 -6.51 3.99 -9.17
N THR A 302 -7.09 2.87 -9.61
CA THR A 302 -6.39 1.57 -9.60
C THR A 302 -5.47 1.42 -10.79
N GLU A 303 -4.34 0.77 -10.57
CA GLU A 303 -3.40 0.39 -11.64
C GLU A 303 -2.87 -1.01 -11.36
N LYS A 304 -2.92 -1.88 -12.37
CA LYS A 304 -2.42 -3.25 -12.25
C LYS A 304 -0.92 -3.27 -12.46
N MET A 305 -0.22 -3.74 -11.45
CA MET A 305 1.22 -3.95 -11.50
C MET A 305 1.54 -5.42 -11.18
N SER A 306 2.50 -5.99 -11.90
CA SER A 306 3.13 -7.23 -11.44
C SER A 306 3.96 -6.95 -10.17
N PRO A 307 4.25 -7.97 -9.35
CA PRO A 307 5.08 -7.80 -8.15
C PRO A 307 6.41 -7.10 -8.43
N ALA A 308 7.07 -7.45 -9.55
CA ALA A 308 8.33 -6.83 -9.95
C ALA A 308 8.17 -5.35 -10.37
N GLN A 309 7.07 -4.99 -11.03
CA GLN A 309 6.78 -3.59 -11.36
C GLN A 309 6.48 -2.79 -10.08
N PHE A 310 5.73 -3.38 -9.16
CA PHE A 310 5.41 -2.72 -7.91
C PHE A 310 6.65 -2.52 -7.02
N THR A 311 7.57 -3.49 -6.95
CA THR A 311 8.86 -3.31 -6.25
C THR A 311 9.64 -2.12 -6.82
N ARG A 312 9.80 -2.03 -8.15
CA ARG A 312 10.47 -0.88 -8.80
C ARG A 312 9.75 0.44 -8.56
N PHE A 313 8.42 0.42 -8.50
CA PHE A 313 7.64 1.60 -8.16
C PHE A 313 7.97 2.10 -6.75
N VAL A 314 8.04 1.21 -5.74
CA VAL A 314 8.41 1.57 -4.36
C VAL A 314 9.83 2.15 -4.31
N GLU A 315 10.79 1.53 -5.00
CA GLU A 315 12.17 2.05 -5.11
C GLU A 315 12.21 3.47 -5.70
N THR A 316 11.42 3.70 -6.76
CA THR A 316 11.30 5.02 -7.40
C THR A 316 10.70 6.05 -6.44
N GLU A 317 9.64 5.69 -5.72
CA GLU A 317 8.99 6.56 -4.74
C GLU A 317 9.94 6.90 -3.58
N ILE A 318 10.74 5.95 -3.11
CA ILE A 318 11.76 6.20 -2.08
C ILE A 318 12.82 7.18 -2.60
N GLY A 319 13.31 6.97 -3.82
CA GLY A 319 14.29 7.87 -4.46
C GLY A 319 13.77 9.29 -4.64
N LYS A 320 12.48 9.43 -4.99
CA LYS A 320 11.81 10.70 -5.22
C LYS A 320 11.51 11.45 -3.92
N TRP A 321 10.85 10.80 -2.98
CA TRP A 321 10.31 11.44 -1.79
C TRP A 321 11.23 11.41 -0.57
N GLY A 322 12.15 10.45 -0.49
CA GLY A 322 13.05 10.30 0.64
C GLY A 322 13.92 11.55 0.90
N PRO A 323 14.61 12.11 -0.10
CA PRO A 323 15.39 13.34 0.07
C PRO A 323 14.52 14.55 0.48
N LEU A 324 13.35 14.68 -0.12
CA LEU A 324 12.40 15.75 0.19
C LEU A 324 11.89 15.64 1.63
N ALA A 325 11.53 14.41 2.06
CA ALA A 325 11.06 14.15 3.41
C ALA A 325 12.14 14.47 4.46
N LYS A 326 13.38 14.05 4.24
CA LYS A 326 14.52 14.41 5.11
C LYS A 326 14.69 15.91 5.24
N ALA A 327 14.63 16.63 4.13
CA ALA A 327 14.79 18.06 4.11
C ALA A 327 13.59 18.80 4.76
N ALA A 328 12.36 18.27 4.62
CA ALA A 328 11.16 18.87 5.20
C ALA A 328 11.08 18.68 6.72
N ILE A 329 11.32 17.44 7.18
CA ILE A 329 11.18 17.07 8.59
C ILE A 329 12.44 17.42 9.40
N GLY A 330 13.63 17.31 8.79
CA GLY A 330 14.89 17.70 9.44
C GLY A 330 15.00 19.20 9.75
N ALA A 331 14.36 20.04 8.96
CA ALA A 331 14.29 21.48 9.22
C ALA A 331 13.38 21.86 10.41
N GLN A 332 12.40 21.02 10.74
CA GLN A 332 11.51 21.25 11.90
C GLN A 332 12.14 20.79 13.23
N GLY A 333 13.12 19.87 13.19
CA GLY A 333 13.83 19.40 14.39
C GLY A 333 14.98 20.31 14.90
N SER A 334 15.39 21.31 14.10
CA SER A 334 16.47 22.25 14.45
C SER A 334 15.97 23.59 15.02
N GLY A 335 14.68 23.70 15.31
CA GLY A 335 14.02 24.93 15.79
C GLY A 335 13.53 24.88 17.24
N ASN A 336 14.09 23.98 18.09
CA ASN A 336 13.83 23.96 19.54
C ASN A 336 15.11 24.29 20.30
#